data_266883faca59bd2a5495dd108c42b9a9
#
_entry.id   266883faca59bd2a5495dd108c42b9a9
#
_cell.length_a   1.000
_cell.length_b   1.000
_cell.length_c   1.000
_cell.angle_alpha   90.00
_cell.angle_beta   90.00
_cell.angle_gamma   90.00
#
_symmetry.space_group_name_H-M   'P 1'
#
loop_
_entity.id
_entity.type
_entity.pdbx_description
1 polymer ?
#
loop_
_entity_poly.entity_id
_entity_poly.type
_entity_poly.pdbx_seq_one_letter_code
_entity_poly.pdbx_strand_id
1 'polypeptide(L)'
;AEQSLHLPEPRDDRLRAVTELLHQDPAQMTTLAEFGRAVGAGERTLTRLFHRELGMSFLKWRTMLRIHRALVHLADGRSVTDTSIACGWSNPTSFIEAFTTLTGQTPGRYQAGLRAPRTTPD
;
A
#
# COMPACT_ATOMS: atom_id res chain seq x y z
N ALA A 1 -25.72 5.84 -8.50
CA ALA A 1 -25.05 5.80 -7.26
C ALA A 1 -23.57 5.63 -7.42
N GLU A 2 -22.87 6.33 -6.60
CA GLU A 2 -21.48 6.33 -6.63
C GLU A 2 -20.89 5.06 -6.22
N GLN A 3 -20.08 4.52 -7.05
CA GLN A 3 -19.33 3.36 -6.73
C GLN A 3 -18.03 3.78 -6.11
N SER A 4 -18.05 4.17 -4.90
CA SER A 4 -16.79 4.51 -4.31
C SER A 4 -16.08 3.23 -3.96
N LEU A 5 -14.88 3.11 -4.44
CA LEU A 5 -14.01 2.02 -4.10
C LEU A 5 -13.44 2.28 -2.73
N HIS A 6 -14.24 1.95 -1.73
CA HIS A 6 -13.74 2.08 -0.39
C HIS A 6 -13.05 0.80 0.00
N LEU A 7 -11.85 0.94 0.53
CA LEU A 7 -11.26 -0.16 1.26
C LEU A 7 -12.13 -0.39 2.50
N PRO A 8 -12.39 -1.64 2.86
CA PRO A 8 -13.19 -1.90 4.05
C PRO A 8 -12.54 -1.27 5.27
N GLU A 9 -13.34 -0.65 6.09
CA GLU A 9 -12.82 -0.04 7.31
C GLU A 9 -12.88 -1.03 8.44
N PRO A 10 -11.83 -1.12 9.27
CA PRO A 10 -11.83 -2.03 10.39
C PRO A 10 -12.84 -1.62 11.43
N ARG A 11 -13.52 -2.62 12.02
CA ARG A 11 -14.45 -2.38 13.11
C ARG A 11 -13.79 -2.53 14.46
N ASP A 12 -12.83 -3.46 14.55
CA ASP A 12 -12.13 -3.68 15.81
C ASP A 12 -11.19 -2.52 16.08
N ASP A 13 -11.26 -1.98 17.29
CA ASP A 13 -10.47 -0.80 17.64
C ASP A 13 -8.96 -1.03 17.56
N ARG A 14 -8.52 -2.24 17.90
CA ARG A 14 -7.09 -2.56 17.85
C ARG A 14 -6.62 -2.64 16.39
N LEU A 15 -7.43 -3.25 15.52
CA LEU A 15 -7.11 -3.32 14.11
C LEU A 15 -7.11 -1.90 13.50
N ARG A 16 -8.08 -1.09 13.89
CA ARG A 16 -8.14 0.28 13.41
C ARG A 16 -6.90 1.06 13.82
N ALA A 17 -6.44 0.87 15.06
CA ALA A 17 -5.22 1.52 15.53
C ALA A 17 -4.00 1.11 14.71
N VAL A 18 -3.89 -0.18 14.37
CA VAL A 18 -2.78 -0.66 13.55
C VAL A 18 -2.82 -0.04 12.15
N THR A 19 -4.00 -0.03 11.51
CA THR A 19 -4.10 0.53 10.18
C THR A 19 -3.83 2.03 10.17
N GLU A 20 -4.24 2.74 11.20
CA GLU A 20 -3.95 4.17 11.29
C GLU A 20 -2.46 4.43 11.46
N LEU A 21 -1.79 3.63 12.27
CA LEU A 21 -0.33 3.78 12.43
C LEU A 21 0.39 3.53 11.11
N LEU A 22 -0.05 2.54 10.34
CA LEU A 22 0.55 2.27 9.04
C LEU A 22 0.27 3.38 8.04
N HIS A 23 -0.93 3.98 8.09
CA HIS A 23 -1.25 5.08 7.19
C HIS A 23 -0.35 6.28 7.43
N GLN A 24 0.09 6.50 8.67
CA GLN A 24 0.96 7.61 8.99
C GLN A 24 2.33 7.46 8.33
N ASP A 25 2.81 6.22 8.23
CA ASP A 25 4.10 5.95 7.60
C ASP A 25 4.08 4.56 6.97
N PRO A 26 3.63 4.45 5.73
CA PRO A 26 3.56 3.14 5.06
C PRO A 26 4.90 2.48 4.86
N ALA A 27 5.99 3.24 4.88
CA ALA A 27 7.34 2.69 4.67
C ALA A 27 7.93 2.06 5.93
N GLN A 28 7.28 2.26 7.09
CA GLN A 28 7.85 1.74 8.33
C GLN A 28 7.97 0.23 8.31
N MET A 29 9.00 -0.26 8.98
CA MET A 29 9.33 -1.68 9.02
C MET A 29 8.76 -2.39 10.24
N THR A 30 7.83 -1.77 10.93
CA THR A 30 7.22 -2.32 12.13
C THR A 30 6.55 -3.65 11.82
N THR A 31 6.84 -4.65 12.63
CA THR A 31 6.25 -5.98 12.43
C THR A 31 4.85 -6.05 13.05
N LEU A 32 4.09 -7.06 12.64
CA LEU A 32 2.76 -7.24 13.21
C LEU A 32 2.84 -7.49 14.72
N ALA A 33 3.84 -8.24 15.16
CA ALA A 33 4.02 -8.47 16.59
C ALA A 33 4.28 -7.18 17.35
N GLU A 34 5.07 -6.27 16.75
CA GLU A 34 5.34 -4.98 17.37
C GLU A 34 4.09 -4.11 17.43
N PHE A 35 3.30 -4.11 16.35
CA PHE A 35 2.01 -3.42 16.39
C PHE A 35 1.11 -4.00 17.47
N GLY A 36 1.13 -5.33 17.62
CA GLY A 36 0.33 -5.99 18.65
C GLY A 36 0.66 -5.49 20.04
N ARG A 37 1.95 -5.34 20.33
CA ARG A 37 2.35 -4.81 21.63
C ARG A 37 1.86 -3.38 21.83
N ALA A 38 1.86 -2.60 20.77
CA ALA A 38 1.43 -1.20 20.87
C ALA A 38 -0.08 -1.06 21.10
N VAL A 39 -0.88 -1.97 20.54
CA VAL A 39 -2.33 -1.86 20.63
C VAL A 39 -2.97 -2.86 21.59
N GLY A 40 -2.15 -3.67 22.26
CA GLY A 40 -2.65 -4.62 23.24
C GLY A 40 -3.31 -5.86 22.65
N ALA A 41 -2.85 -6.34 21.53
CA ALA A 41 -3.37 -7.55 20.89
C ALA A 41 -2.23 -8.44 20.46
N GLY A 42 -2.41 -9.76 20.58
CA GLY A 42 -1.40 -10.69 20.09
C GLY A 42 -1.34 -10.75 18.59
N GLU A 43 -0.20 -11.20 18.07
CA GLU A 43 0.00 -11.31 16.64
C GLU A 43 -1.05 -12.22 15.98
N ARG A 44 -1.37 -13.34 16.63
CA ARG A 44 -2.37 -14.26 16.11
C ARG A 44 -3.74 -13.60 16.02
N THR A 45 -4.11 -12.84 17.03
CA THR A 45 -5.38 -12.12 17.04
C THR A 45 -5.43 -11.11 15.89
N LEU A 46 -4.35 -10.36 15.70
CA LEU A 46 -4.30 -9.37 14.62
C LEU A 46 -4.34 -10.04 13.24
N THR A 47 -3.64 -11.17 13.08
CA THR A 47 -3.67 -11.89 11.82
C THR A 47 -5.11 -12.29 11.47
N ARG A 48 -5.83 -12.80 12.46
CA ARG A 48 -7.22 -13.20 12.25
C ARG A 48 -8.10 -12.00 11.93
N LEU A 49 -7.87 -10.88 12.60
CA LEU A 49 -8.66 -9.69 12.36
C LEU A 49 -8.43 -9.13 10.95
N PHE A 50 -7.18 -9.13 10.47
CA PHE A 50 -6.90 -8.69 9.11
C PHE A 50 -7.69 -9.53 8.11
N HIS A 51 -7.64 -10.85 8.23
CA HIS A 51 -8.37 -11.70 7.30
C HIS A 51 -9.87 -11.53 7.41
N ARG A 52 -10.38 -11.46 8.63
CA ARG A 52 -11.82 -11.40 8.84
C ARG A 52 -12.41 -10.06 8.41
N GLU A 53 -11.75 -8.98 8.74
CA GLU A 53 -12.33 -7.65 8.50
C GLU A 53 -11.84 -6.99 7.23
N LEU A 54 -10.61 -7.28 6.79
CA LEU A 54 -10.04 -6.64 5.61
C LEU A 54 -9.86 -7.61 4.44
N GLY A 55 -10.09 -8.91 4.67
CA GLY A 55 -10.06 -9.90 3.60
C GLY A 55 -8.67 -10.23 3.07
N MET A 56 -7.62 -9.84 3.78
CA MET A 56 -6.26 -10.10 3.32
C MET A 56 -5.30 -10.12 4.50
N SER A 57 -4.07 -10.61 4.24
CA SER A 57 -3.05 -10.64 5.27
C SER A 57 -2.52 -9.23 5.56
N PHE A 58 -1.89 -9.09 6.72
CA PHE A 58 -1.20 -7.85 7.07
C PHE A 58 -0.17 -7.47 6.02
N LEU A 59 0.62 -8.44 5.54
CA LEU A 59 1.65 -8.15 4.55
C LEU A 59 1.07 -7.65 3.24
N LYS A 60 -0.02 -8.26 2.80
CA LYS A 60 -0.66 -7.82 1.58
C LYS A 60 -1.26 -6.44 1.74
N TRP A 61 -1.88 -6.19 2.87
CA TRP A 61 -2.50 -4.88 3.13
C TRP A 61 -1.43 -3.78 3.15
N ARG A 62 -0.29 -4.06 3.82
CA ARG A 62 0.81 -3.11 3.85
C ARG A 62 1.37 -2.84 2.46
N THR A 63 1.53 -3.90 1.65
CA THR A 63 2.01 -3.74 0.29
C THR A 63 1.07 -2.88 -0.54
N MET A 64 -0.23 -3.11 -0.43
CA MET A 64 -1.22 -2.30 -1.13
C MET A 64 -1.12 -0.84 -0.73
N LEU A 65 -0.96 -0.57 0.55
CA LEU A 65 -0.84 0.79 1.04
C LEU A 65 0.40 1.47 0.48
N ARG A 66 1.52 0.74 0.44
CA ARG A 66 2.76 1.25 -0.13
C ARG A 66 2.63 1.54 -1.62
N ILE A 67 1.92 0.68 -2.35
CA ILE A 67 1.69 0.90 -3.77
C ILE A 67 0.83 2.14 -3.99
N HIS A 68 -0.20 2.33 -3.18
CA HIS A 68 -1.02 3.54 -3.27
C HIS A 68 -0.16 4.80 -3.07
N ARG A 69 0.76 4.76 -2.12
CA ARG A 69 1.65 5.89 -1.89
C ARG A 69 2.60 6.08 -3.08
N ALA A 70 3.04 4.96 -3.68
CA ALA A 70 3.93 5.01 -4.82
C ALA A 70 3.26 5.71 -6.02
N LEU A 71 1.96 5.49 -6.21
CA LEU A 71 1.26 6.16 -7.31
C LEU A 71 1.37 7.68 -7.19
N VAL A 72 1.29 8.20 -5.97
CA VAL A 72 1.42 9.64 -5.73
C VAL A 72 2.83 10.11 -6.06
N HIS A 73 3.85 9.39 -5.59
CA HIS A 73 5.24 9.75 -5.87
C HIS A 73 5.53 9.76 -7.36
N LEU A 74 5.05 8.74 -8.07
CA LEU A 74 5.27 8.65 -9.52
C LEU A 74 4.54 9.77 -10.25
N ALA A 75 3.33 10.11 -9.80
CA ALA A 75 2.58 11.21 -10.39
C ALA A 75 3.30 12.55 -10.18
N ASP A 76 4.03 12.67 -9.06
CA ASP A 76 4.80 13.87 -8.79
C ASP A 76 6.13 13.91 -9.53
N GLY A 77 6.40 12.92 -10.36
CA GLY A 77 7.60 12.92 -11.20
C GLY A 77 8.83 12.29 -10.57
N ARG A 78 8.69 11.64 -9.42
CA ARG A 78 9.83 10.97 -8.80
C ARG A 78 10.24 9.75 -9.60
N SER A 79 11.53 9.45 -9.60
CA SER A 79 12.01 8.28 -10.32
C SER A 79 11.48 6.99 -9.69
N VAL A 80 11.50 5.92 -10.48
CA VAL A 80 11.08 4.61 -9.97
C VAL A 80 11.96 4.18 -8.81
N THR A 81 13.28 4.40 -8.91
CA THR A 81 14.21 4.03 -7.84
C THR A 81 13.92 4.82 -6.56
N ASP A 82 13.79 6.13 -6.66
CA ASP A 82 13.51 6.96 -5.49
C ASP A 82 12.17 6.61 -4.87
N THR A 83 11.17 6.34 -5.70
CA THR A 83 9.85 5.95 -5.22
C THR A 83 9.91 4.64 -4.45
N SER A 84 10.66 3.65 -4.96
CA SER A 84 10.74 2.38 -4.28
C SER A 84 11.33 2.52 -2.88
N ILE A 85 12.38 3.33 -2.75
CA ILE A 85 13.01 3.54 -1.46
C ILE A 85 12.08 4.32 -0.52
N ALA A 86 11.46 5.37 -1.02
CA ALA A 86 10.56 6.19 -0.20
C ALA A 86 9.37 5.40 0.32
N CYS A 87 8.95 4.37 -0.41
CA CYS A 87 7.79 3.58 -0.01
C CYS A 87 8.14 2.33 0.79
N GLY A 88 9.42 2.11 1.09
CA GLY A 88 9.81 1.07 2.02
C GLY A 88 10.38 -0.20 1.42
N TRP A 89 10.70 -0.21 0.13
CA TRP A 89 11.34 -1.38 -0.48
C TRP A 89 12.85 -1.27 -0.38
N SER A 90 13.49 -2.42 -0.16
CA SER A 90 14.94 -2.45 -0.06
C SER A 90 15.62 -2.37 -1.42
N ASN A 91 14.91 -2.73 -2.49
CA ASN A 91 15.47 -2.63 -3.83
C ASN A 91 14.34 -2.39 -4.84
N PRO A 92 14.68 -1.79 -6.00
CA PRO A 92 13.66 -1.49 -7.01
C PRO A 92 13.00 -2.72 -7.63
N THR A 93 13.73 -3.84 -7.73
CA THR A 93 13.21 -5.04 -8.37
C THR A 93 11.96 -5.56 -7.64
N SER A 94 12.03 -5.66 -6.32
CA SER A 94 10.89 -6.12 -5.54
C SER A 94 9.71 -5.15 -5.65
N PHE A 95 10.00 -3.86 -5.68
CA PHE A 95 8.96 -2.86 -5.87
C PHE A 95 8.27 -3.01 -7.23
N ILE A 96 9.07 -3.16 -8.28
CA ILE A 96 8.54 -3.32 -9.64
C ILE A 96 7.64 -4.55 -9.72
N GLU A 97 8.06 -5.64 -9.10
CA GLU A 97 7.25 -6.86 -9.08
C GLU A 97 5.92 -6.67 -8.38
N ALA A 98 5.96 -6.05 -7.20
CA ALA A 98 4.73 -5.82 -6.44
C ALA A 98 3.80 -4.87 -7.18
N PHE A 99 4.36 -3.81 -7.74
CA PHE A 99 3.58 -2.82 -8.47
C PHE A 99 2.91 -3.46 -9.68
N THR A 100 3.68 -4.25 -10.44
CA THR A 100 3.16 -4.90 -11.65
C THR A 100 2.06 -5.89 -11.31
N THR A 101 2.26 -6.65 -10.24
CA THR A 101 1.25 -7.62 -9.81
C THR A 101 -0.06 -6.94 -9.42
N LEU A 102 0.02 -5.81 -8.74
CA LEU A 102 -1.18 -5.15 -8.25
C LEU A 102 -1.86 -4.23 -9.27
N THR A 103 -1.10 -3.62 -10.17
CA THR A 103 -1.65 -2.63 -11.10
C THR A 103 -1.75 -3.11 -12.54
N GLY A 104 -1.05 -4.19 -12.89
CA GLY A 104 -1.06 -4.71 -14.25
C GLY A 104 -0.06 -4.05 -15.18
N GLN A 105 0.73 -3.09 -14.72
CA GLN A 105 1.77 -2.48 -15.54
C GLN A 105 2.95 -2.07 -14.68
N THR A 106 4.11 -1.90 -15.30
CA THR A 106 5.30 -1.52 -14.55
C THR A 106 5.19 -0.06 -14.08
N PRO A 107 5.91 0.30 -13.01
CA PRO A 107 5.91 1.70 -12.56
C PRO A 107 6.40 2.65 -13.64
N GLY A 108 7.38 2.22 -14.43
CA GLY A 108 7.90 3.06 -15.52
C GLY A 108 6.84 3.33 -16.58
N ARG A 109 6.08 2.29 -16.96
CA ARG A 109 5.02 2.46 -17.94
C ARG A 109 3.89 3.31 -17.39
N TYR A 110 3.55 3.11 -16.14
CA TYR A 110 2.53 3.93 -15.49
C TYR A 110 2.93 5.41 -15.54
N GLN A 111 4.17 5.69 -15.14
CA GLN A 111 4.65 7.07 -15.12
C GLN A 111 4.73 7.68 -16.52
N ALA A 112 5.19 6.90 -17.49
CA ALA A 112 5.26 7.35 -18.87
C ALA A 112 3.87 7.69 -19.41
N GLY A 113 2.87 6.90 -19.03
CA GLY A 113 1.50 7.18 -19.44
C GLY A 113 0.96 8.48 -18.88
N LEU A 114 1.40 8.85 -17.67
CA LEU A 114 0.98 10.12 -17.09
C LEU A 114 1.59 11.32 -17.82
N ARG A 115 2.77 11.16 -18.39
CA ARG A 115 3.46 12.23 -19.11
C ARG A 115 3.06 12.34 -20.56
N ALA A 116 2.50 11.26 -21.10
CA ALA A 116 2.17 11.26 -22.52
C ALA A 116 1.11 12.31 -22.80
N PRO A 117 1.25 13.07 -23.86
CA PRO A 117 0.19 14.00 -24.22
C PRO A 117 -1.07 13.23 -24.49
N ARG A 118 -2.15 13.67 -23.94
CA ARG A 118 -3.42 13.06 -24.21
C ARG A 118 -3.77 13.33 -25.64
N THR A 119 -3.71 12.29 -26.43
CA THR A 119 -4.24 12.38 -27.76
C THR A 119 -5.73 12.21 -27.64
N THR A 120 -6.42 13.27 -27.74
CA THR A 120 -7.85 13.19 -27.80
C THR A 120 -8.21 12.87 -29.23
N PRO A 121 -8.82 11.75 -29.46
CA PRO A 121 -9.30 11.50 -30.81
C PRO A 121 -10.38 12.51 -31.12
N ASP A 122 -10.26 13.10 -32.20
CA ASP A 122 -11.25 14.09 -32.62
C ASP A 122 -12.41 13.43 -33.32
#